data_ea7d305e7eb47c95fae8d8d625ac8e29
#
_entry.id   ea7d305e7eb47c95fae8d8d625ac8e29
#
_cell.length_a   1.000
_cell.length_b   1.000
_cell.length_c   1.000
_cell.angle_alpha   90.00
_cell.angle_beta   90.00
_cell.angle_gamma   90.00
#
_symmetry.space_group_name_H-M   'P 1'
#
loop_
_entity.id
_entity.type
_entity.pdbx_description
1 polymer ?
#
loop_
_entity_poly.entity_id
_entity_poly.type
_entity_poly.pdbx_seq_one_letter_code
_entity_poly.pdbx_strand_id
1 'polypeptide(L)'
;MYDYMKALQRQFETKPRSIQELADEVARTHRELSSRLAKEDRKLLLRLVDMEDSLRGHATLHSFTCGYRLACGIHRELAEEPMYSFDKEEEERARCRMQAQDKSDAADAAPNQ
;
A
#
# COMPACT_ATOMS: atom_id res chain seq x y z
N MET A 1 -12.02 13.50 10.46
CA MET A 1 -11.43 12.44 9.61
C MET A 1 -9.94 12.68 9.36
N TYR A 2 -9.60 13.91 9.11
CA TYR A 2 -8.23 14.33 8.86
C TYR A 2 -7.26 14.06 10.02
N ASP A 3 -7.71 14.27 11.25
CA ASP A 3 -6.89 14.11 12.45
C ASP A 3 -6.57 12.66 12.77
N TYR A 4 -7.46 11.74 12.40
CA TYR A 4 -7.22 10.30 12.58
C TYR A 4 -6.07 9.79 11.71
N MET A 5 -5.99 10.28 10.49
CA MET A 5 -4.90 9.88 9.58
C MET A 5 -3.55 10.41 10.06
N LYS A 6 -3.51 11.62 10.58
CA LYS A 6 -2.30 12.18 11.19
C LYS A 6 -1.86 11.39 12.41
N ALA A 7 -2.80 11.07 13.29
CA ALA A 7 -2.52 10.30 14.50
C ALA A 7 -2.02 8.89 14.15
N LEU A 8 -2.64 8.25 13.17
CA LEU A 8 -2.26 6.93 12.70
C LEU A 8 -0.86 6.95 12.06
N GLN A 9 -0.59 7.93 11.22
CA GLN A 9 0.72 8.11 10.60
C GLN A 9 1.82 8.25 11.65
N ARG A 10 1.61 9.10 12.65
CA ARG A 10 2.58 9.31 13.74
C ARG A 10 2.87 8.03 14.52
N GLN A 11 1.85 7.23 14.73
CA GLN A 11 1.99 5.96 15.47
C GLN A 11 2.87 4.97 14.73
N PHE A 12 2.80 4.93 13.41
CA PHE A 12 3.54 4.00 12.57
C PHE A 12 4.76 4.63 11.89
N GLU A 13 5.03 5.91 12.16
CA GLU A 13 6.20 6.57 11.62
C GLU A 13 7.46 6.01 12.27
N THR A 14 8.34 5.46 11.45
CA THR A 14 9.63 4.97 11.87
C THR A 14 10.72 5.73 11.14
N LYS A 15 11.86 5.95 11.83
CA LYS A 15 13.04 6.56 11.20
C LYS A 15 14.11 5.49 11.05
N PRO A 16 14.14 4.78 9.91
CA PRO A 16 15.24 3.84 9.66
C PRO A 16 16.57 4.58 9.67
N ARG A 17 17.63 3.85 9.96
CA ARG A 17 18.99 4.40 10.08
C ARG A 17 19.41 5.17 8.83
N SER A 18 19.09 4.67 7.64
CA SER A 18 19.40 5.33 6.37
C SER A 18 18.76 6.72 6.24
N ILE A 19 17.52 6.86 6.71
CA ILE A 19 16.82 8.16 6.70
C ILE A 19 17.43 9.08 7.74
N GLN A 20 17.75 8.57 8.93
CA GLN A 20 18.36 9.37 9.99
C GLN A 20 19.75 9.87 9.59
N GLU A 21 20.57 9.03 8.97
CA GLU A 21 21.89 9.42 8.47
C GLU A 21 21.80 10.53 7.43
N LEU A 22 20.86 10.41 6.51
CA LEU A 22 20.65 11.44 5.49
C LEU A 22 20.12 12.73 6.09
N ALA A 23 19.22 12.66 7.07
CA ALA A 23 18.71 13.84 7.78
C ALA A 23 19.84 14.57 8.53
N ASP A 24 20.75 13.82 9.15
CA ASP A 24 21.91 14.39 9.83
C ASP A 24 22.87 15.09 8.85
N GLU A 25 23.05 14.50 7.68
CA GLU A 25 23.87 15.08 6.62
C GLU A 25 23.25 16.38 6.09
N VAL A 26 21.94 16.38 5.88
CA VAL A 26 21.19 17.59 5.47
C VAL A 26 21.35 18.68 6.51
N ALA A 27 21.22 18.36 7.80
CA ALA A 27 21.38 19.33 8.88
C ALA A 27 22.79 19.91 8.94
N ARG A 28 23.81 19.10 8.73
CA ARG A 28 25.22 19.58 8.68
C ARG A 28 25.46 20.50 7.51
N THR A 29 24.99 20.11 6.33
CA THR A 29 25.13 20.91 5.11
C THR A 29 24.40 22.24 5.22
N HIS A 30 23.21 22.23 5.82
CA HIS A 30 22.46 23.44 6.10
C HIS A 30 23.24 24.41 7.00
N ARG A 31 23.82 23.92 8.09
CA ARG A 31 24.64 24.74 9.00
C ARG A 31 25.86 25.29 8.29
N GLU A 32 26.55 24.51 7.50
CA GLU A 32 27.72 24.93 6.73
C GLU A 32 27.33 26.02 5.72
N LEU A 33 26.25 25.83 4.97
CA LEU A 33 25.78 26.82 4.01
C LEU A 33 25.36 28.12 4.71
N SER A 34 24.62 28.02 5.80
CA SER A 34 24.20 29.19 6.60
C SER A 34 25.39 30.02 7.08
N SER A 35 26.49 29.36 7.46
CA SER A 35 27.70 30.05 7.94
C SER A 35 28.41 30.83 6.83
N ARG A 36 28.19 30.48 5.57
CA ARG A 36 28.83 31.14 4.42
C ARG A 36 27.98 32.24 3.81
N LEU A 37 26.70 32.32 4.15
CA LEU A 37 25.77 33.27 3.55
C LEU A 37 25.68 34.58 4.33
N ALA A 38 25.42 35.68 3.62
CA ALA A 38 25.04 36.93 4.21
C ALA A 38 23.66 36.86 4.86
N LYS A 39 23.35 37.79 5.76
CA LYS A 39 22.11 37.79 6.56
C LYS A 39 20.84 37.65 5.70
N GLU A 40 20.76 38.39 4.61
CA GLU A 40 19.58 38.36 3.74
C GLU A 40 19.44 37.01 3.03
N ASP A 41 20.54 36.44 2.58
CA ASP A 41 20.54 35.13 1.93
C ASP A 41 20.23 34.01 2.93
N ARG A 42 20.67 34.13 4.19
CA ARG A 42 20.30 33.19 5.26
C ARG A 42 18.81 33.19 5.54
N LYS A 43 18.16 34.36 5.53
CA LYS A 43 16.71 34.46 5.69
C LYS A 43 15.98 33.73 4.57
N LEU A 44 16.45 33.91 3.34
CA LEU A 44 15.87 33.23 2.17
C LEU A 44 16.07 31.71 2.28
N LEU A 45 17.24 31.26 2.71
CA LEU A 45 17.50 29.84 2.96
C LEU A 45 16.60 29.26 4.01
N LEU A 46 16.41 29.95 5.14
CA LEU A 46 15.49 29.51 6.22
C LEU A 46 14.06 29.39 5.70
N ARG A 47 13.62 30.35 4.90
CA ARG A 47 12.30 30.32 4.29
C ARG A 47 12.14 29.11 3.36
N LEU A 48 13.16 28.83 2.56
CA LEU A 48 13.17 27.65 1.70
C LEU A 48 13.07 26.37 2.49
N VAL A 49 13.86 26.23 3.54
CA VAL A 49 13.84 25.04 4.42
C VAL A 49 12.47 24.86 5.07
N ASP A 50 11.86 25.92 5.57
CA ASP A 50 10.53 25.87 6.18
C ASP A 50 9.47 25.42 5.15
N MET A 51 9.55 25.94 3.94
CA MET A 51 8.64 25.52 2.86
C MET A 51 8.86 24.06 2.45
N GLU A 52 10.11 23.63 2.37
CA GLU A 52 10.45 22.23 2.07
C GLU A 52 9.96 21.28 3.16
N ASP A 53 10.10 21.65 4.42
CA ASP A 53 9.59 20.86 5.54
C ASP A 53 8.07 20.74 5.51
N SER A 54 7.40 21.85 5.22
CA SER A 54 5.94 21.87 5.05
C SER A 54 5.50 21.00 3.87
N LEU A 55 6.18 21.13 2.73
CA LEU A 55 5.91 20.31 1.55
C LEU A 55 6.08 18.82 1.86
N ARG A 56 7.16 18.46 2.52
CA ARG A 56 7.44 17.07 2.91
C ARG A 56 6.37 16.53 3.83
N GLY A 57 5.96 17.30 4.84
CA GLY A 57 4.90 16.91 5.76
C GLY A 57 3.58 16.64 5.05
N HIS A 58 3.17 17.55 4.17
CA HIS A 58 1.94 17.39 3.37
C HIS A 58 2.03 16.22 2.41
N ALA A 59 3.14 16.08 1.70
CA ALA A 59 3.35 14.98 0.74
C ALA A 59 3.36 13.61 1.43
N THR A 60 4.02 13.52 2.58
CA THR A 60 4.10 12.27 3.35
C THR A 60 2.72 11.86 3.86
N LEU A 61 1.96 12.81 4.42
CA LEU A 61 0.61 12.54 4.88
C LEU A 61 -0.31 12.15 3.72
N HIS A 62 -0.21 12.84 2.60
CA HIS A 62 -0.99 12.52 1.40
C HIS A 62 -0.70 11.11 0.90
N SER A 63 0.58 10.75 0.79
CA SER A 63 0.99 9.41 0.35
C SER A 63 0.51 8.32 1.30
N PHE A 64 0.62 8.55 2.61
CA PHE A 64 0.12 7.63 3.63
C PHE A 64 -1.39 7.43 3.50
N THR A 65 -2.14 8.52 3.35
CA THR A 65 -3.60 8.49 3.20
C THR A 65 -4.00 7.76 1.92
N CYS A 66 -3.33 8.03 0.81
CA CYS A 66 -3.60 7.34 -0.47
C CYS A 66 -3.32 5.84 -0.36
N GLY A 67 -2.22 5.45 0.29
CA GLY A 67 -1.89 4.05 0.52
C GLY A 67 -2.93 3.34 1.37
N TYR A 68 -3.38 3.98 2.44
CA TYR A 68 -4.43 3.44 3.30
C TYR A 68 -5.76 3.26 2.54
N ARG A 69 -6.17 4.26 1.77
CA ARG A 69 -7.39 4.20 0.96
C ARG A 69 -7.31 3.10 -0.10
N LEU A 70 -6.16 2.97 -0.74
CA LEU A 70 -5.92 1.92 -1.72
C LEU A 70 -6.04 0.54 -1.09
N ALA A 71 -5.42 0.32 0.06
CA ALA A 71 -5.50 -0.94 0.80
C ALA A 71 -6.95 -1.27 1.19
N CYS A 72 -7.70 -0.29 1.69
CA CYS A 72 -9.12 -0.46 2.03
C CYS A 72 -9.97 -0.76 0.80
N GLY A 73 -9.70 -0.11 -0.33
CA GLY A 73 -10.39 -0.36 -1.59
C GLY A 73 -10.15 -1.77 -2.11
N ILE A 74 -8.92 -2.23 -2.10
CA ILE A 74 -8.56 -3.59 -2.48
C ILE A 74 -9.24 -4.62 -1.56
N HIS A 75 -9.18 -4.38 -0.26
CA HIS A 75 -9.82 -5.25 0.73
C HIS A 75 -11.33 -5.36 0.49
N ARG A 76 -11.98 -4.24 0.19
CA ARG A 76 -13.42 -4.21 -0.08
C ARG A 76 -13.77 -5.00 -1.34
N GLU A 77 -13.03 -4.82 -2.41
CA GLU A 77 -13.24 -5.57 -3.66
C GLU A 77 -13.09 -7.07 -3.45
N LEU A 78 -12.05 -7.48 -2.72
CA LEU A 78 -11.82 -8.89 -2.42
C LEU A 78 -12.89 -9.48 -1.51
N ALA A 79 -13.51 -8.66 -0.63
CA ALA A 79 -14.57 -9.11 0.25
C ALA A 79 -15.92 -9.22 -0.48
N GLU A 80 -16.18 -8.36 -1.47
CA GLU A 80 -17.43 -8.35 -2.22
C GLU A 80 -17.52 -9.44 -3.28
N GLU A 81 -16.39 -9.75 -3.91
CA GLU A 81 -16.34 -10.84 -4.88
C GLU A 81 -16.06 -12.17 -4.20
N PRO A 82 -16.68 -13.27 -4.65
CA PRO A 82 -16.34 -14.59 -4.12
C PRO A 82 -14.88 -14.85 -4.42
N MET A 83 -14.08 -14.95 -3.38
CA MET A 83 -12.67 -15.31 -3.51
C MET A 83 -12.53 -16.70 -4.11
N TYR A 84 -11.49 -16.87 -4.91
CA TYR A 84 -11.13 -18.18 -5.41
C TYR A 84 -10.97 -19.15 -4.24
N SER A 85 -11.72 -20.26 -4.28
CA SER A 85 -11.67 -21.31 -3.27
C SER A 85 -11.31 -22.63 -3.93
N PHE A 86 -10.24 -23.24 -3.48
CA PHE A 86 -9.85 -24.58 -3.91
C PHE A 86 -10.92 -25.62 -3.63
N ASP A 87 -11.58 -25.52 -2.47
CA ASP A 87 -12.64 -26.42 -2.08
C ASP A 87 -13.82 -26.36 -3.05
N LYS A 88 -14.21 -25.15 -3.46
CA LYS A 88 -15.28 -24.92 -4.40
C LYS A 88 -14.94 -25.46 -5.79
N GLU A 89 -13.71 -25.25 -6.22
CA GLU A 89 -13.22 -25.80 -7.49
C GLU A 89 -13.18 -27.32 -7.48
N GLU A 90 -12.75 -27.93 -6.38
CA GLU A 90 -12.76 -29.39 -6.21
C GLU A 90 -14.16 -29.95 -6.22
N GLU A 91 -15.12 -29.28 -5.59
CA GLU A 91 -16.53 -29.69 -5.62
C GLU A 91 -17.09 -29.64 -7.04
N GLU A 92 -16.76 -28.61 -7.81
CA GLU A 92 -17.18 -28.50 -9.21
C GLU A 92 -16.55 -29.60 -10.07
N ARG A 93 -15.28 -29.90 -9.88
CA ARG A 93 -14.59 -30.99 -10.57
C ARG A 93 -15.17 -32.34 -10.20
N ALA A 94 -15.46 -32.57 -8.93
CA ALA A 94 -16.09 -33.81 -8.48
C ALA A 94 -17.49 -33.97 -9.09
N ARG A 95 -18.26 -32.90 -9.16
CA ARG A 95 -19.59 -32.89 -9.78
C ARG A 95 -19.51 -33.19 -11.24
N CYS A 96 -18.56 -32.61 -11.97
CA CYS A 96 -18.34 -32.89 -13.39
C CYS A 96 -17.92 -34.35 -13.63
N ARG A 97 -17.06 -34.90 -12.76
CA ARG A 97 -16.65 -36.33 -12.84
C ARG A 97 -17.82 -37.28 -12.62
N MET A 98 -18.68 -36.99 -11.66
CA MET A 98 -19.90 -37.81 -11.41
C MET A 98 -20.84 -37.79 -12.60
N GLN A 99 -21.05 -36.63 -13.22
CA GLN A 99 -21.89 -36.51 -14.42
C GLN A 99 -21.31 -37.27 -15.61
N ALA A 100 -19.98 -37.21 -15.77
CA ALA A 100 -19.31 -37.97 -16.81
C ALA A 100 -19.42 -39.48 -16.58
N GLN A 101 -19.29 -39.94 -15.32
CA GLN A 101 -19.45 -41.36 -14.96
C GLN A 101 -20.88 -41.84 -15.22
N ASP A 102 -21.88 -41.07 -14.80
CA ASP A 102 -23.29 -41.43 -15.06
C ASP A 102 -23.60 -41.57 -16.54
N LYS A 103 -23.05 -40.70 -17.38
CA LYS A 103 -23.19 -40.79 -18.82
C LYS A 103 -22.51 -42.04 -19.38
N SER A 104 -21.33 -42.39 -18.89
CA SER A 104 -20.60 -43.59 -19.29
C SER A 104 -21.37 -44.85 -18.90
N ASP A 105 -21.85 -44.90 -17.65
CA ASP A 105 -22.63 -46.04 -17.18
C ASP A 105 -23.94 -46.20 -17.94
N ALA A 106 -24.62 -45.13 -18.27
CA ALA A 106 -25.82 -45.14 -19.10
C ALA A 106 -25.56 -45.64 -20.49
N ALA A 107 -24.41 -45.28 -21.09
CA ALA A 107 -24.02 -45.78 -22.43
C ALA A 107 -23.68 -47.26 -22.40
N ASP A 108 -22.99 -47.75 -21.35
CA ASP A 108 -22.65 -49.15 -21.18
C ASP A 108 -23.87 -50.03 -20.86
N ALA A 109 -24.88 -49.46 -20.22
CA ALA A 109 -26.11 -50.13 -19.88
C ALA A 109 -27.11 -50.20 -21.06
N ALA A 110 -26.84 -49.49 -22.16
CA ALA A 110 -27.71 -49.52 -23.33
C ALA A 110 -27.75 -50.92 -23.95
N PRO A 111 -28.94 -51.52 -24.20
CA PRO A 111 -29.01 -52.85 -24.77
C PRO A 111 -28.46 -52.87 -26.20
N ASN A 112 -27.53 -53.77 -26.45
CA ASN A 112 -27.06 -54.12 -27.79
C ASN A 112 -28.11 -54.96 -28.47
N GLN A 113 -28.72 -54.39 -29.46
CA GLN A 113 -29.59 -55.13 -30.35
C GLN A 113 -28.94 -55.39 -31.68
#